data_be291a59941eba8473740a2bfbada1b0
#
_entry.id   be291a59941eba8473740a2bfbada1b0
#
_cell.length_a   1.000
_cell.length_b   1.000
_cell.length_c   1.000
_cell.angle_alpha   90.00
_cell.angle_beta   90.00
_cell.angle_gamma   90.00
#
_symmetry.space_group_name_H-M   'P 1'
#
loop_
_entity.id
_entity.type
_entity.pdbx_description
1 polymer ?
#
loop_
_entity_poly.entity_id
_entity_poly.type
_entity_poly.pdbx_seq_one_letter_code
_entity_poly.pdbx_strand_id
1 'polypeptide(L)'
;MKALTYHGPHHVQVENVPDPGIEQADDIILRITATAICGSDLHLYRGKIPQVKHGDIFGHEFMGEVVETGKDVKNLQKGDRVVIPFVIACGDCFFCRMQQYAACENTNAGKGAALNKKQIPAPAALFGYSHLYGGVPGGQAEYVRVPKGNVGPFKVPPLLSDDKALFLSDILPTAWQAAKNAQIQQGSSVAVYGAGPVGLLTIACARLLGAEQIFVVDHHPYRLRFAADRYGAIPINFDEDSDPAQSIIEQTAGHRGVDAVIDLSLIHISEPTRHSL
;
A
#
# COMPACT_ATOMS: atom_id res chain seq x y z
N MET A 1 15.76 0.65 -20.74
CA MET A 1 14.37 0.28 -20.45
C MET A 1 13.45 1.48 -20.46
N LYS A 2 12.15 1.29 -20.66
CA LYS A 2 11.14 2.34 -20.46
C LYS A 2 10.72 2.40 -18.98
N ALA A 3 10.54 3.63 -18.45
CA ALA A 3 10.05 3.86 -17.12
C ALA A 3 9.19 5.14 -17.06
N LEU A 4 8.27 5.19 -16.10
CA LEU A 4 7.52 6.40 -15.78
C LEU A 4 8.34 7.24 -14.80
N THR A 5 8.82 8.40 -15.24
CA THR A 5 9.68 9.29 -14.48
C THR A 5 8.98 10.59 -14.10
N TYR A 6 9.36 11.13 -12.95
CA TYR A 6 8.84 12.40 -12.44
C TYR A 6 9.66 13.59 -12.97
N HIS A 7 8.99 14.63 -13.47
CA HIS A 7 9.59 15.84 -14.00
C HIS A 7 9.14 17.12 -13.28
N GLY A 8 8.36 16.97 -12.24
CA GLY A 8 7.82 18.07 -11.44
C GLY A 8 6.32 17.89 -11.15
N PRO A 9 5.71 18.75 -10.34
CA PRO A 9 4.28 18.67 -10.04
C PRO A 9 3.43 18.66 -11.30
N HIS A 10 2.50 17.70 -11.37
CA HIS A 10 1.62 17.45 -12.52
C HIS A 10 2.35 17.07 -13.82
N HIS A 11 3.63 16.67 -13.73
CA HIS A 11 4.42 16.28 -14.89
C HIS A 11 5.16 14.96 -14.65
N VAL A 12 4.70 13.91 -15.30
CA VAL A 12 5.37 12.61 -15.44
C VAL A 12 5.41 12.23 -16.90
N GLN A 13 6.39 11.47 -17.32
CA GLN A 13 6.49 10.98 -18.69
C GLN A 13 7.13 9.60 -18.75
N VAL A 14 6.81 8.85 -19.81
CA VAL A 14 7.49 7.58 -20.11
C VAL A 14 8.68 7.87 -20.98
N GLU A 15 9.86 7.52 -20.50
CA GLU A 15 11.13 7.74 -21.23
C GLU A 15 12.08 6.55 -21.11
N ASN A 16 13.13 6.57 -21.92
CA ASN A 16 14.19 5.58 -21.85
C ASN A 16 15.19 5.97 -20.75
N VAL A 17 15.38 5.07 -19.81
CA VAL A 17 16.36 5.17 -18.73
C VAL A 17 17.32 3.98 -18.77
N PRO A 18 18.50 4.05 -18.13
CA PRO A 18 19.39 2.89 -18.01
C PRO A 18 18.71 1.68 -17.40
N ASP A 19 19.07 0.49 -17.85
CA ASP A 19 18.59 -0.74 -17.24
C ASP A 19 19.19 -0.90 -15.84
N PRO A 20 18.43 -1.43 -14.86
CA PRO A 20 18.96 -1.70 -13.54
C PRO A 20 19.92 -2.90 -13.58
N GLY A 21 20.95 -2.88 -12.73
CA GLY A 21 21.87 -3.99 -12.52
C GLY A 21 21.95 -4.41 -11.04
N ILE A 22 22.55 -5.56 -10.77
CA ILE A 22 22.88 -6.02 -9.42
C ILE A 22 23.93 -5.09 -8.80
N GLU A 23 23.61 -4.46 -7.67
CA GLU A 23 24.52 -3.59 -6.91
C GLU A 23 25.03 -4.27 -5.64
N GLN A 24 24.19 -5.07 -4.99
CA GLN A 24 24.52 -5.83 -3.81
C GLN A 24 24.35 -7.32 -4.06
N ALA A 25 25.09 -8.13 -3.34
CA ALA A 25 25.11 -9.58 -3.52
C ALA A 25 23.74 -10.26 -3.25
N ASP A 26 22.86 -9.62 -2.53
CA ASP A 26 21.50 -10.10 -2.22
C ASP A 26 20.38 -9.39 -3.00
N ASP A 27 20.71 -8.64 -4.05
CA ASP A 27 19.75 -8.03 -4.95
C ASP A 27 19.19 -9.05 -5.95
N ILE A 28 18.01 -8.75 -6.49
CA ILE A 28 17.46 -9.39 -7.68
C ILE A 28 17.03 -8.33 -8.70
N ILE A 29 17.01 -8.71 -9.99
CA ILE A 29 16.40 -7.92 -11.06
C ILE A 29 15.11 -8.61 -11.47
N LEU A 30 14.03 -7.82 -11.50
CA LEU A 30 12.74 -8.25 -12.00
C LEU A 30 12.44 -7.65 -13.37
N ARG A 31 11.90 -8.45 -14.26
CA ARG A 31 11.10 -8.01 -15.41
C ARG A 31 9.66 -7.86 -14.91
N ILE A 32 9.15 -6.65 -14.97
CA ILE A 32 7.80 -6.35 -14.45
C ILE A 32 6.75 -6.97 -15.38
N THR A 33 5.77 -7.67 -14.80
CA THR A 33 4.63 -8.26 -15.51
C THR A 33 3.33 -7.53 -15.18
N ALA A 34 3.23 -6.95 -13.98
CA ALA A 34 2.11 -6.11 -13.59
C ALA A 34 2.54 -5.05 -12.58
N THR A 35 1.98 -3.86 -12.70
CA THR A 35 2.12 -2.75 -11.76
C THR A 35 0.80 -2.01 -11.62
N ALA A 36 0.57 -1.37 -10.46
CA ALA A 36 -0.60 -0.55 -10.21
C ALA A 36 -0.23 0.91 -9.95
N ILE A 37 -1.23 1.78 -10.06
CA ILE A 37 -1.15 3.19 -9.66
C ILE A 37 -1.96 3.33 -8.37
N CYS A 38 -1.28 3.65 -7.29
CA CYS A 38 -1.89 3.89 -5.98
C CYS A 38 -2.40 5.33 -5.85
N GLY A 39 -3.35 5.56 -4.95
CA GLY A 39 -3.76 6.91 -4.56
C GLY A 39 -2.60 7.75 -4.02
N SER A 40 -1.61 7.14 -3.39
CA SER A 40 -0.41 7.82 -2.89
C SER A 40 0.53 8.30 -4.01
N ASP A 41 0.58 7.63 -5.16
CA ASP A 41 1.30 8.12 -6.35
C ASP A 41 0.74 9.46 -6.83
N LEU A 42 -0.57 9.68 -6.69
CA LEU A 42 -1.20 10.95 -7.03
C LEU A 42 -0.76 12.09 -6.11
N HIS A 43 -0.37 11.81 -4.86
CA HIS A 43 0.21 12.82 -3.97
C HIS A 43 1.63 13.20 -4.40
N LEU A 44 2.43 12.22 -4.85
CA LEU A 44 3.74 12.48 -5.48
C LEU A 44 3.58 13.31 -6.75
N TYR A 45 2.69 12.88 -7.66
CA TYR A 45 2.38 13.57 -8.91
C TYR A 45 1.97 15.03 -8.69
N ARG A 46 1.15 15.30 -7.65
CA ARG A 46 0.67 16.65 -7.31
C ARG A 46 1.70 17.49 -6.54
N GLY A 47 2.89 16.95 -6.26
CA GLY A 47 3.93 17.64 -5.50
C GLY A 47 3.60 17.86 -4.02
N LYS A 48 2.65 17.10 -3.45
CA LYS A 48 2.27 17.19 -2.04
C LYS A 48 3.26 16.50 -1.10
N ILE A 49 4.05 15.59 -1.61
CA ILE A 49 5.08 14.87 -0.84
C ILE A 49 6.44 15.52 -1.12
N PRO A 50 7.16 15.96 -0.08
CA PRO A 50 8.46 16.58 -0.27
C PRO A 50 9.55 15.57 -0.68
N GLN A 51 10.65 16.09 -1.24
CA GLN A 51 11.84 15.33 -1.61
C GLN A 51 11.60 14.28 -2.72
N VAL A 52 10.64 14.51 -3.62
CA VAL A 52 10.59 13.85 -4.92
C VAL A 52 11.48 14.63 -5.88
N LYS A 53 12.37 13.97 -6.61
CA LYS A 53 13.33 14.58 -7.50
C LYS A 53 13.00 14.28 -8.96
N HIS A 54 13.46 15.18 -9.84
CA HIS A 54 13.42 14.94 -11.27
C HIS A 54 14.15 13.65 -11.62
N GLY A 55 13.51 12.80 -12.43
CA GLY A 55 14.03 11.49 -12.84
C GLY A 55 13.65 10.34 -11.90
N ASP A 56 13.01 10.59 -10.75
CA ASP A 56 12.54 9.50 -9.88
C ASP A 56 11.52 8.63 -10.61
N ILE A 57 11.69 7.30 -10.55
CA ILE A 57 10.79 6.31 -11.13
C ILE A 57 9.74 5.93 -10.08
N PHE A 58 8.46 6.10 -10.43
CA PHE A 58 7.33 5.79 -9.54
C PHE A 58 6.96 4.31 -9.51
N GLY A 59 6.03 3.98 -8.61
CA GLY A 59 5.40 2.67 -8.50
C GLY A 59 5.94 1.81 -7.37
N HIS A 60 5.12 1.64 -6.33
CA HIS A 60 5.43 0.81 -5.17
C HIS A 60 4.57 -0.45 -5.12
N GLU A 61 3.65 -0.61 -6.05
CA GLU A 61 2.79 -1.79 -6.21
C GLU A 61 3.16 -2.52 -7.50
N PHE A 62 3.96 -3.59 -7.41
CA PHE A 62 4.40 -4.32 -8.60
C PHE A 62 4.73 -5.79 -8.32
N MET A 63 4.76 -6.54 -9.40
CA MET A 63 5.20 -7.92 -9.45
C MET A 63 5.88 -8.23 -10.77
N GLY A 64 6.57 -9.35 -10.83
CA GLY A 64 7.26 -9.74 -12.05
C GLY A 64 7.94 -11.08 -11.96
N GLU A 65 8.76 -11.34 -12.96
CA GLU A 65 9.61 -12.52 -13.09
C GLU A 65 11.06 -12.17 -12.77
N VAL A 66 11.71 -12.96 -11.93
CA VAL A 66 13.14 -12.83 -11.63
C VAL A 66 13.95 -13.15 -12.88
N VAL A 67 14.71 -12.20 -13.38
CA VAL A 67 15.59 -12.39 -14.56
C VAL A 67 17.06 -12.52 -14.18
N GLU A 68 17.46 -11.98 -13.03
CA GLU A 68 18.83 -12.07 -12.50
C GLU A 68 18.81 -12.09 -10.97
N THR A 69 19.77 -12.80 -10.35
CA THR A 69 19.95 -12.87 -8.90
C THR A 69 21.40 -12.59 -8.54
N GLY A 70 21.61 -11.84 -7.47
CA GLY A 70 22.91 -11.72 -6.84
C GLY A 70 23.37 -13.06 -6.23
N LYS A 71 24.67 -13.21 -6.02
CA LYS A 71 25.30 -14.48 -5.57
C LYS A 71 24.84 -14.96 -4.19
N ASP A 72 24.33 -14.06 -3.35
CA ASP A 72 23.90 -14.36 -1.98
C ASP A 72 22.37 -14.53 -1.88
N VAL A 73 21.64 -14.51 -2.99
CA VAL A 73 20.23 -14.85 -3.04
C VAL A 73 20.08 -16.37 -2.94
N LYS A 74 19.27 -16.83 -1.97
CA LYS A 74 19.16 -18.25 -1.59
C LYS A 74 17.79 -18.86 -1.89
N ASN A 75 16.75 -18.06 -1.83
CA ASN A 75 15.36 -18.52 -1.89
C ASN A 75 14.67 -18.26 -3.23
N LEU A 76 15.33 -17.57 -4.15
CA LEU A 76 14.83 -17.23 -5.48
C LEU A 76 15.79 -17.65 -6.58
N GLN A 77 15.24 -17.91 -7.76
CA GLN A 77 15.99 -18.21 -8.97
C GLN A 77 15.36 -17.53 -10.19
N LYS A 78 16.12 -17.44 -11.27
CA LYS A 78 15.61 -16.95 -12.56
C LYS A 78 14.38 -17.74 -13.00
N GLY A 79 13.34 -17.02 -13.43
CA GLY A 79 12.05 -17.57 -13.82
C GLY A 79 11.01 -17.63 -12.68
N ASP A 80 11.39 -17.40 -11.44
CA ASP A 80 10.42 -17.30 -10.33
C ASP A 80 9.52 -16.08 -10.53
N ARG A 81 8.20 -16.27 -10.42
CA ARG A 81 7.22 -15.19 -10.36
C ARG A 81 7.10 -14.73 -8.91
N VAL A 82 7.27 -13.44 -8.68
CA VAL A 82 7.24 -12.86 -7.34
C VAL A 82 6.43 -11.57 -7.30
N VAL A 83 5.71 -11.36 -6.20
CA VAL A 83 5.12 -10.08 -5.83
C VAL A 83 6.02 -9.40 -4.81
N ILE A 84 6.15 -8.09 -4.91
CA ILE A 84 7.08 -7.30 -4.10
C ILE A 84 6.30 -6.40 -3.14
N PRO A 85 6.48 -6.54 -1.82
CA PRO A 85 5.92 -5.59 -0.87
C PRO A 85 6.58 -4.22 -1.03
N PHE A 86 5.81 -3.16 -0.86
CA PHE A 86 6.29 -1.78 -1.03
C PHE A 86 7.42 -1.39 -0.05
N VAL A 87 7.50 -2.04 1.11
CA VAL A 87 8.53 -1.82 2.14
C VAL A 87 9.74 -2.66 1.87
N ILE A 88 10.93 -2.05 1.93
CA ILE A 88 12.21 -2.73 1.81
C ILE A 88 12.76 -3.00 3.21
N ALA A 89 12.95 -4.26 3.57
CA ALA A 89 13.44 -4.68 4.89
C ALA A 89 14.71 -5.52 4.77
N CYS A 90 15.64 -5.37 5.73
CA CYS A 90 16.88 -6.14 5.72
C CYS A 90 16.76 -7.55 6.34
N GLY A 91 15.68 -7.80 7.11
CA GLY A 91 15.43 -9.08 7.77
C GLY A 91 16.23 -9.34 9.05
N ASP A 92 17.22 -8.51 9.40
CA ASP A 92 18.19 -8.82 10.44
C ASP A 92 18.38 -7.76 11.53
N CYS A 93 17.95 -6.51 11.34
CA CYS A 93 18.05 -5.47 12.37
C CYS A 93 17.07 -5.72 13.52
N PHE A 94 17.19 -4.94 14.59
CA PHE A 94 16.33 -5.05 15.77
C PHE A 94 14.84 -5.09 15.42
N PHE A 95 14.35 -4.14 14.64
CA PHE A 95 12.95 -4.07 14.25
C PHE A 95 12.52 -5.23 13.32
N CYS A 96 13.37 -5.62 12.38
CA CYS A 96 13.06 -6.76 11.51
C CYS A 96 12.92 -8.08 12.29
N ARG A 97 13.77 -8.32 13.29
CA ARG A 97 13.66 -9.50 14.17
C ARG A 97 12.37 -9.48 15.00
N MET A 98 11.81 -8.30 15.27
CA MET A 98 10.51 -8.12 15.92
C MET A 98 9.34 -8.10 14.92
N GLN A 99 9.58 -8.42 13.63
CA GLN A 99 8.59 -8.38 12.55
C GLN A 99 8.01 -6.98 12.29
N GLN A 100 8.70 -5.94 12.71
CA GLN A 100 8.33 -4.54 12.44
C GLN A 100 9.12 -4.00 11.24
N TYR A 101 8.88 -4.59 10.08
CA TYR A 101 9.64 -4.34 8.86
C TYR A 101 9.59 -2.89 8.38
N ALA A 102 8.46 -2.20 8.61
CA ALA A 102 8.30 -0.78 8.27
C ALA A 102 9.23 0.16 9.06
N ALA A 103 9.82 -0.32 10.16
CA ALA A 103 10.81 0.40 10.97
C ALA A 103 12.24 -0.09 10.74
N CYS A 104 12.52 -0.76 9.61
CA CYS A 104 13.86 -1.26 9.30
C CYS A 104 14.93 -0.16 9.38
N GLU A 105 15.97 -0.36 10.19
CA GLU A 105 17.02 0.62 10.42
C GLU A 105 18.05 0.70 9.29
N ASN A 106 18.13 -0.31 8.43
CA ASN A 106 19.24 -0.49 7.50
C ASN A 106 18.91 -0.11 6.05
N THR A 107 17.63 0.03 5.67
CA THR A 107 17.26 0.16 4.26
C THR A 107 17.10 1.59 3.80
N ASN A 108 16.76 2.53 4.68
CA ASN A 108 16.66 3.93 4.34
C ASN A 108 18.02 4.61 4.44
N ALA A 109 18.68 4.80 3.30
CA ALA A 109 19.98 5.45 3.22
C ALA A 109 19.94 6.94 3.66
N GLY A 110 18.78 7.57 3.53
CA GLY A 110 18.54 8.95 3.98
C GLY A 110 18.35 9.10 5.48
N LYS A 111 18.77 8.11 6.28
CA LYS A 111 18.64 8.05 7.75
C LYS A 111 18.66 9.45 8.37
N GLY A 112 17.48 10.03 8.51
CA GLY A 112 17.30 11.12 9.45
C GLY A 112 17.78 12.48 9.07
N ALA A 113 18.19 12.82 7.85
CA ALA A 113 18.53 14.20 7.51
C ALA A 113 17.35 15.17 7.78
N ALA A 114 16.10 14.70 7.59
CA ALA A 114 14.90 15.49 7.92
C ALA A 114 14.34 15.20 9.32
N LEU A 115 14.58 14.01 9.88
CA LEU A 115 14.00 13.55 11.15
C LEU A 115 14.97 13.66 12.34
N ASN A 116 16.28 13.74 12.08
CA ASN A 116 17.34 13.81 13.11
C ASN A 116 17.21 14.95 14.13
N LYS A 117 16.48 16.01 13.81
CA LYS A 117 16.22 17.11 14.76
C LYS A 117 15.30 16.69 15.91
N LYS A 118 14.62 15.52 15.83
CA LYS A 118 13.64 15.04 16.82
C LYS A 118 13.89 13.61 17.32
N GLN A 119 15.03 12.98 17.01
CA GLN A 119 15.34 11.59 17.39
C GLN A 119 14.23 10.56 17.01
N ILE A 120 13.47 10.83 15.95
CA ILE A 120 12.49 9.89 15.42
C ILE A 120 13.23 8.89 14.53
N PRO A 121 13.07 7.57 14.71
CA PRO A 121 13.65 6.57 13.81
C PRO A 121 13.21 6.86 12.37
N ALA A 122 14.15 6.81 11.43
CA ALA A 122 13.79 6.89 10.03
C ALA A 122 12.95 5.64 9.66
N PRO A 123 11.87 5.80 8.89
CA PRO A 123 11.13 4.65 8.38
C PRO A 123 12.01 3.83 7.42
N ALA A 124 11.63 2.57 7.19
CA ALA A 124 12.26 1.75 6.16
C ALA A 124 12.20 2.42 4.78
N ALA A 125 13.06 2.01 3.86
CA ALA A 125 12.95 2.45 2.47
C ALA A 125 11.68 1.90 1.81
N LEU A 126 11.14 2.68 0.86
CA LEU A 126 10.01 2.29 0.02
C LEU A 126 10.44 2.33 -1.46
N PHE A 127 9.87 1.45 -2.26
CA PHE A 127 9.99 1.54 -3.72
C PHE A 127 9.18 2.71 -4.27
N GLY A 128 9.68 3.36 -5.32
CA GLY A 128 8.94 4.32 -6.11
C GLY A 128 8.33 5.48 -5.34
N TYR A 129 8.97 5.87 -4.24
CA TYR A 129 8.48 6.93 -3.36
C TYR A 129 9.54 8.02 -3.16
N SER A 130 9.30 9.02 -2.29
CA SER A 130 10.20 10.16 -2.11
C SER A 130 11.52 9.77 -1.40
N HIS A 131 12.52 10.64 -1.50
CA HIS A 131 13.81 10.47 -0.83
C HIS A 131 13.74 10.53 0.71
N LEU A 132 12.62 10.93 1.30
CA LEU A 132 12.34 10.70 2.73
C LEU A 132 12.34 9.21 3.08
N TYR A 133 11.99 8.36 2.12
CA TYR A 133 11.92 6.92 2.23
C TYR A 133 13.00 6.22 1.40
N GLY A 134 14.15 6.86 1.22
CA GLY A 134 15.32 6.26 0.59
C GLY A 134 15.48 6.53 -0.90
N GLY A 135 14.43 6.98 -1.62
CA GLY A 135 14.48 7.30 -3.05
C GLY A 135 14.85 6.10 -3.92
N VAL A 136 14.37 4.91 -3.57
CA VAL A 136 14.60 3.69 -4.35
C VAL A 136 13.67 3.68 -5.56
N PRO A 137 14.17 3.41 -6.78
CA PRO A 137 13.34 3.34 -7.98
C PRO A 137 12.18 2.34 -7.85
N GLY A 138 11.03 2.70 -8.43
CA GLY A 138 9.82 1.89 -8.39
C GLY A 138 9.61 0.98 -9.58
N GLY A 139 8.49 0.26 -9.57
CA GLY A 139 8.13 -0.74 -10.57
C GLY A 139 7.20 -0.26 -11.69
N GLN A 140 6.96 1.07 -11.83
CA GLN A 140 6.32 1.61 -13.05
C GLN A 140 7.38 1.73 -14.17
N ALA A 141 8.02 0.61 -14.48
CA ALA A 141 9.12 0.44 -15.43
C ALA A 141 9.09 -0.97 -16.03
N GLU A 142 9.88 -1.23 -17.07
CA GLU A 142 10.00 -2.58 -17.64
C GLU A 142 10.81 -3.53 -16.73
N TYR A 143 11.80 -2.99 -16.02
CA TYR A 143 12.64 -3.73 -15.07
C TYR A 143 12.83 -2.92 -13.79
N VAL A 144 13.11 -3.61 -12.68
CA VAL A 144 13.44 -2.99 -11.40
C VAL A 144 14.48 -3.82 -10.64
N ARG A 145 15.42 -3.13 -9.99
CA ARG A 145 16.29 -3.76 -8.99
C ARG A 145 15.54 -3.82 -7.65
N VAL A 146 15.48 -5.00 -7.08
CA VAL A 146 14.90 -5.26 -5.76
C VAL A 146 16.00 -5.58 -4.77
N PRO A 147 16.35 -4.65 -3.86
CA PRO A 147 17.27 -4.92 -2.77
C PRO A 147 16.71 -5.95 -1.80
N LYS A 148 17.62 -6.69 -1.12
CA LYS A 148 17.22 -7.66 -0.08
C LYS A 148 16.29 -8.75 -0.61
N GLY A 149 16.65 -9.34 -1.75
CA GLY A 149 15.87 -10.37 -2.44
C GLY A 149 15.52 -11.60 -1.61
N ASN A 150 16.25 -11.85 -0.52
CA ASN A 150 15.93 -12.94 0.41
C ASN A 150 14.78 -12.63 1.41
N VAL A 151 14.30 -11.38 1.50
CA VAL A 151 13.39 -10.94 2.56
C VAL A 151 12.02 -10.52 2.04
N GLY A 152 12.00 -9.54 1.12
CA GLY A 152 10.75 -8.92 0.65
C GLY A 152 9.93 -9.77 -0.31
N PRO A 153 10.53 -10.31 -1.40
CA PRO A 153 9.78 -10.96 -2.46
C PRO A 153 9.06 -12.23 -2.01
N PHE A 154 7.79 -12.36 -2.44
CA PHE A 154 6.98 -13.58 -2.22
C PHE A 154 6.76 -14.30 -3.54
N LYS A 155 7.07 -15.61 -3.59
CA LYS A 155 6.75 -16.43 -4.75
C LYS A 155 5.24 -16.56 -4.92
N VAL A 156 4.79 -16.28 -6.13
CA VAL A 156 3.37 -16.38 -6.49
C VAL A 156 3.05 -17.81 -6.90
N PRO A 157 2.03 -18.47 -6.29
CA PRO A 157 1.59 -19.78 -6.69
C PRO A 157 1.20 -19.80 -8.18
N PRO A 158 1.52 -20.88 -8.94
CA PRO A 158 1.26 -20.93 -10.39
C PRO A 158 -0.20 -20.70 -10.79
N LEU A 159 -1.14 -21.10 -9.92
CA LEU A 159 -2.59 -20.95 -10.17
C LEU A 159 -3.13 -19.54 -9.91
N LEU A 160 -2.35 -18.68 -9.28
CA LEU A 160 -2.76 -17.30 -9.02
C LEU A 160 -2.26 -16.41 -10.18
N SER A 161 -3.20 -15.79 -10.90
CA SER A 161 -2.88 -14.86 -11.98
C SER A 161 -2.30 -13.53 -11.47
N ASP A 162 -1.58 -12.80 -12.33
CA ASP A 162 -0.91 -11.56 -11.95
C ASP A 162 -1.90 -10.47 -11.52
N ASP A 163 -3.06 -10.38 -12.17
CA ASP A 163 -4.13 -9.45 -11.82
C ASP A 163 -4.72 -9.65 -10.41
N LYS A 164 -4.56 -10.85 -9.84
CA LYS A 164 -4.94 -11.16 -8.45
C LYS A 164 -3.77 -11.05 -7.50
N ALA A 165 -2.60 -11.51 -7.91
CA ALA A 165 -1.40 -11.52 -7.07
C ALA A 165 -0.87 -10.11 -6.80
N LEU A 166 -1.03 -9.17 -7.73
CA LEU A 166 -0.54 -7.80 -7.62
C LEU A 166 -1.03 -7.10 -6.34
N PHE A 167 -2.26 -7.34 -5.93
CA PHE A 167 -2.81 -6.70 -4.71
C PHE A 167 -2.11 -7.10 -3.41
N LEU A 168 -1.33 -8.18 -3.43
CA LEU A 168 -0.48 -8.60 -2.29
C LEU A 168 0.73 -7.67 -2.09
N SER A 169 1.05 -6.81 -3.06
CA SER A 169 2.17 -5.85 -2.95
C SER A 169 1.92 -4.76 -1.92
N ASP A 170 0.66 -4.26 -1.82
CA ASP A 170 0.30 -3.17 -0.89
C ASP A 170 -1.15 -3.27 -0.40
N ILE A 171 -2.15 -3.05 -1.27
CA ILE A 171 -3.51 -2.70 -0.82
C ILE A 171 -4.21 -3.81 -0.05
N LEU A 172 -3.92 -5.08 -0.30
CA LEU A 172 -4.48 -6.17 0.49
C LEU A 172 -3.82 -6.29 1.88
N PRO A 173 -2.48 -6.28 2.03
CA PRO A 173 -1.85 -6.19 3.35
C PRO A 173 -2.26 -4.94 4.15
N THR A 174 -2.41 -3.80 3.49
CA THR A 174 -2.88 -2.54 4.09
C THR A 174 -4.31 -2.69 4.62
N ALA A 175 -5.21 -3.26 3.84
CA ALA A 175 -6.58 -3.56 4.24
C ALA A 175 -6.64 -4.56 5.40
N TRP A 176 -5.83 -5.61 5.34
CA TRP A 176 -5.72 -6.61 6.40
C TRP A 176 -5.21 -5.99 7.71
N GLN A 177 -4.17 -5.14 7.63
CA GLN A 177 -3.64 -4.44 8.79
C GLN A 177 -4.67 -3.49 9.41
N ALA A 178 -5.43 -2.77 8.58
CA ALA A 178 -6.52 -1.91 9.06
C ALA A 178 -7.57 -2.70 9.85
N ALA A 179 -8.01 -3.85 9.29
CA ALA A 179 -8.99 -4.72 9.95
C ALA A 179 -8.43 -5.34 11.24
N LYS A 180 -7.14 -5.72 11.27
CA LYS A 180 -6.48 -6.23 12.48
C LYS A 180 -6.32 -5.15 13.56
N ASN A 181 -5.95 -3.92 13.18
CA ASN A 181 -5.81 -2.81 14.11
C ASN A 181 -7.16 -2.40 14.72
N ALA A 182 -8.25 -2.54 13.96
CA ALA A 182 -9.61 -2.33 14.43
C ALA A 182 -10.11 -3.43 15.40
N GLN A 183 -9.29 -4.45 15.68
CA GLN A 183 -9.58 -5.57 16.59
C GLN A 183 -10.90 -6.29 16.28
N ILE A 184 -11.24 -6.43 15.00
CA ILE A 184 -12.45 -7.09 14.53
C ILE A 184 -12.45 -8.54 15.00
N GLN A 185 -13.60 -8.98 15.53
CA GLN A 185 -13.84 -10.32 16.03
C GLN A 185 -15.17 -10.88 15.47
N GLN A 186 -15.43 -12.15 15.75
CA GLN A 186 -16.71 -12.78 15.41
C GLN A 186 -17.87 -11.99 16.02
N GLY A 187 -18.84 -11.62 15.18
CA GLY A 187 -20.02 -10.85 15.58
C GLY A 187 -19.84 -9.33 15.57
N SER A 188 -18.63 -8.82 15.33
CA SER A 188 -18.38 -7.36 15.32
C SER A 188 -19.22 -6.64 14.27
N SER A 189 -19.64 -5.43 14.63
CA SER A 189 -20.18 -4.42 13.72
C SER A 189 -19.10 -3.40 13.35
N VAL A 190 -19.02 -3.02 12.08
CA VAL A 190 -17.91 -2.19 11.54
C VAL A 190 -18.45 -1.15 10.58
N ALA A 191 -17.92 0.08 10.64
CA ALA A 191 -18.14 1.10 9.62
C ALA A 191 -16.83 1.37 8.88
N VAL A 192 -16.87 1.32 7.54
CA VAL A 192 -15.74 1.65 6.66
C VAL A 192 -16.09 2.90 5.88
N TYR A 193 -15.34 3.97 6.11
CA TYR A 193 -15.45 5.22 5.36
C TYR A 193 -14.50 5.18 4.16
N GLY A 194 -15.07 5.32 2.96
CA GLY A 194 -14.37 5.20 1.68
C GLY A 194 -14.49 3.79 1.08
N ALA A 195 -15.21 3.69 -0.03
CA ALA A 195 -15.35 2.47 -0.84
C ALA A 195 -14.36 2.42 -2.03
N GLY A 196 -13.16 2.98 -1.85
CA GLY A 196 -12.06 2.80 -2.78
C GLY A 196 -11.48 1.38 -2.72
N PRO A 197 -10.45 1.05 -3.54
CA PRO A 197 -9.88 -0.30 -3.57
C PRO A 197 -9.47 -0.85 -2.20
N VAL A 198 -8.81 -0.02 -1.36
CA VAL A 198 -8.42 -0.42 0.01
C VAL A 198 -9.67 -0.62 0.88
N GLY A 199 -10.67 0.27 0.80
CA GLY A 199 -11.92 0.13 1.57
C GLY A 199 -12.67 -1.15 1.23
N LEU A 200 -12.81 -1.47 -0.05
CA LEU A 200 -13.44 -2.71 -0.51
C LEU A 200 -12.70 -3.96 -0.02
N LEU A 201 -11.37 -3.96 -0.07
CA LEU A 201 -10.57 -5.05 0.49
C LEU A 201 -10.65 -5.10 2.02
N THR A 202 -10.77 -3.95 2.70
CA THR A 202 -10.96 -3.90 4.15
C THR A 202 -12.30 -4.52 4.56
N ILE A 203 -13.37 -4.28 3.80
CA ILE A 203 -14.66 -4.94 3.99
C ILE A 203 -14.51 -6.47 3.86
N ALA A 204 -13.80 -6.93 2.82
CA ALA A 204 -13.52 -8.36 2.64
C ALA A 204 -12.72 -8.95 3.82
N CYS A 205 -11.68 -8.25 4.27
CA CYS A 205 -10.87 -8.65 5.43
C CYS A 205 -11.69 -8.66 6.73
N ALA A 206 -12.57 -7.68 6.93
CA ALA A 206 -13.47 -7.61 8.08
C ALA A 206 -14.41 -8.82 8.12
N ARG A 207 -14.99 -9.21 6.97
CA ARG A 207 -15.79 -10.44 6.85
C ARG A 207 -15.00 -11.69 7.21
N LEU A 208 -13.76 -11.82 6.70
CA LEU A 208 -12.87 -12.96 7.03
C LEU A 208 -12.55 -13.04 8.52
N LEU A 209 -12.48 -11.90 9.22
CA LEU A 209 -12.25 -11.85 10.66
C LEU A 209 -13.53 -12.06 11.49
N GLY A 210 -14.70 -12.16 10.84
CA GLY A 210 -15.96 -12.50 11.49
C GLY A 210 -16.90 -11.34 11.73
N ALA A 211 -16.70 -10.17 11.11
CA ALA A 211 -17.67 -9.07 11.20
C ALA A 211 -19.02 -9.48 10.61
N GLU A 212 -20.10 -9.28 11.37
CA GLU A 212 -21.46 -9.65 10.96
C GLU A 212 -22.21 -8.49 10.31
N GLN A 213 -22.00 -7.28 10.80
CA GLN A 213 -22.63 -6.07 10.25
C GLN A 213 -21.53 -5.11 9.77
N ILE A 214 -21.52 -4.78 8.49
CA ILE A 214 -20.54 -3.86 7.93
C ILE A 214 -21.27 -2.78 7.16
N PHE A 215 -21.07 -1.54 7.60
CA PHE A 215 -21.52 -0.34 6.90
C PHE A 215 -20.38 0.17 6.01
N VAL A 216 -20.72 0.70 4.83
CA VAL A 216 -19.75 1.38 3.96
C VAL A 216 -20.29 2.74 3.56
N VAL A 217 -19.50 3.76 3.81
CA VAL A 217 -19.85 5.16 3.55
C VAL A 217 -19.01 5.68 2.39
N ASP A 218 -19.64 6.11 1.31
CA ASP A 218 -19.02 6.72 0.13
C ASP A 218 -20.08 7.55 -0.61
N HIS A 219 -19.72 8.25 -1.67
CA HIS A 219 -20.67 8.98 -2.51
C HIS A 219 -20.81 8.39 -3.94
N HIS A 220 -19.95 7.47 -4.31
CA HIS A 220 -20.01 6.86 -5.64
C HIS A 220 -20.99 5.68 -5.68
N PRO A 221 -22.15 5.79 -6.34
CA PRO A 221 -23.17 4.74 -6.35
C PRO A 221 -22.64 3.38 -6.87
N TYR A 222 -21.71 3.40 -7.84
CA TYR A 222 -21.08 2.18 -8.34
C TYR A 222 -20.29 1.44 -7.26
N ARG A 223 -19.48 2.17 -6.47
CA ARG A 223 -18.66 1.56 -5.41
C ARG A 223 -19.51 1.01 -4.28
N LEU A 224 -20.54 1.75 -3.89
CA LEU A 224 -21.51 1.33 -2.87
C LEU A 224 -22.25 0.06 -3.30
N ARG A 225 -22.75 0.00 -4.53
CA ARG A 225 -23.37 -1.20 -5.09
C ARG A 225 -22.41 -2.38 -5.10
N PHE A 226 -21.16 -2.17 -5.53
CA PHE A 226 -20.14 -3.22 -5.55
C PHE A 226 -19.88 -3.79 -4.15
N ALA A 227 -19.77 -2.93 -3.12
CA ALA A 227 -19.61 -3.35 -1.74
C ALA A 227 -20.81 -4.16 -1.23
N ALA A 228 -22.03 -3.74 -1.56
CA ALA A 228 -23.24 -4.46 -1.19
C ALA A 228 -23.33 -5.81 -1.89
N ASP A 229 -23.19 -5.84 -3.21
CA ASP A 229 -23.37 -7.05 -4.03
C ASP A 229 -22.30 -8.11 -3.77
N ARG A 230 -21.05 -7.70 -3.55
CA ARG A 230 -19.92 -8.62 -3.41
C ARG A 230 -19.65 -9.04 -1.97
N TYR A 231 -19.88 -8.16 -1.02
CA TYR A 231 -19.48 -8.37 0.38
C TYR A 231 -20.64 -8.29 1.37
N GLY A 232 -21.87 -8.00 0.90
CA GLY A 232 -23.03 -7.83 1.75
C GLY A 232 -22.89 -6.65 2.72
N ALA A 233 -22.14 -5.62 2.35
CA ALA A 233 -22.04 -4.41 3.14
C ALA A 233 -23.30 -3.55 2.99
N ILE A 234 -23.67 -2.83 4.04
CA ILE A 234 -24.79 -1.89 4.05
C ILE A 234 -24.29 -0.54 3.53
N PRO A 235 -24.73 -0.11 2.33
CA PRO A 235 -24.24 1.12 1.73
C PRO A 235 -24.91 2.35 2.33
N ILE A 236 -24.14 3.40 2.56
CA ILE A 236 -24.61 4.73 2.93
C ILE A 236 -23.98 5.75 2.00
N ASN A 237 -24.82 6.48 1.26
CA ASN A 237 -24.40 7.56 0.37
C ASN A 237 -24.47 8.90 1.12
N PHE A 238 -23.30 9.49 1.42
CA PHE A 238 -23.28 10.75 2.16
C PHE A 238 -23.72 11.99 1.36
N ASP A 239 -23.92 11.88 0.05
CA ASP A 239 -24.56 12.93 -0.76
C ASP A 239 -26.09 12.92 -0.57
N GLU A 240 -26.66 11.78 -0.13
CA GLU A 240 -28.09 11.57 0.10
C GLU A 240 -28.46 11.57 1.60
N ASP A 241 -27.48 11.27 2.45
CA ASP A 241 -27.61 11.17 3.90
C ASP A 241 -26.77 12.26 4.58
N SER A 242 -27.43 13.23 5.18
CA SER A 242 -26.80 14.37 5.83
C SER A 242 -26.05 14.02 7.14
N ASP A 243 -26.38 12.87 7.74
CA ASP A 243 -25.73 12.36 8.98
C ASP A 243 -25.53 10.84 8.91
N PRO A 244 -24.54 10.38 8.13
CA PRO A 244 -24.21 8.96 8.03
C PRO A 244 -23.94 8.28 9.38
N ALA A 245 -23.40 9.02 10.34
CA ALA A 245 -23.10 8.47 11.66
C ALA A 245 -24.40 8.16 12.43
N GLN A 246 -25.37 9.06 12.40
CA GLN A 246 -26.68 8.84 13.01
C GLN A 246 -27.42 7.67 12.36
N SER A 247 -27.39 7.60 11.03
CA SER A 247 -27.99 6.50 10.27
C SER A 247 -27.37 5.14 10.59
N ILE A 248 -26.06 5.08 10.83
CA ILE A 248 -25.37 3.88 11.32
C ILE A 248 -25.86 3.51 12.72
N ILE A 249 -25.88 4.47 13.65
CA ILE A 249 -26.31 4.26 15.03
C ILE A 249 -27.73 3.66 15.08
N GLU A 250 -28.65 4.22 14.32
CA GLU A 250 -30.05 3.77 14.27
C GLU A 250 -30.22 2.34 13.75
N GLN A 251 -29.32 1.88 12.90
CA GLN A 251 -29.33 0.53 12.32
C GLN A 251 -28.56 -0.51 13.16
N THR A 252 -27.90 -0.10 14.24
CA THR A 252 -27.16 -1.02 15.11
C THR A 252 -28.03 -1.49 16.29
N ALA A 253 -27.71 -2.66 16.83
CA ALA A 253 -28.44 -3.24 17.95
C ALA A 253 -28.39 -2.32 19.19
N GLY A 254 -29.56 -1.91 19.68
CA GLY A 254 -29.69 -1.01 20.82
C GLY A 254 -29.21 0.40 20.57
N HIS A 255 -29.07 0.82 19.31
CA HIS A 255 -28.65 2.16 18.89
C HIS A 255 -27.32 2.61 19.53
N ARG A 256 -26.36 1.70 19.63
CA ARG A 256 -25.04 1.98 20.27
C ARG A 256 -23.96 2.43 19.29
N GLY A 257 -24.21 2.32 17.99
CA GLY A 257 -23.20 2.45 16.95
C GLY A 257 -22.43 1.15 16.71
N VAL A 258 -21.34 1.24 15.97
CA VAL A 258 -20.50 0.08 15.60
C VAL A 258 -19.36 -0.14 16.61
N ASP A 259 -18.84 -1.37 16.65
CA ASP A 259 -17.69 -1.73 17.50
C ASP A 259 -16.38 -1.10 17.01
N ALA A 260 -16.25 -0.89 15.69
CA ALA A 260 -15.06 -0.30 15.09
C ALA A 260 -15.39 0.57 13.88
N VAL A 261 -14.61 1.65 13.72
CA VAL A 261 -14.64 2.53 12.55
C VAL A 261 -13.27 2.52 11.88
N ILE A 262 -13.26 2.37 10.56
CA ILE A 262 -12.04 2.42 9.74
C ILE A 262 -12.23 3.52 8.70
N ASP A 263 -11.41 4.58 8.78
CA ASP A 263 -11.43 5.67 7.81
C ASP A 263 -10.34 5.48 6.76
N LEU A 264 -10.78 5.29 5.52
CA LEU A 264 -9.95 5.15 4.31
C LEU A 264 -10.37 6.15 3.24
N SER A 265 -11.10 7.20 3.64
CA SER A 265 -11.52 8.27 2.75
C SER A 265 -10.41 9.32 2.60
N LEU A 266 -10.03 9.64 1.36
CA LEU A 266 -9.05 10.70 1.07
C LEU A 266 -9.53 12.09 1.49
N ILE A 267 -10.83 12.28 1.68
CA ILE A 267 -11.44 13.56 2.05
C ILE A 267 -11.06 13.94 3.50
N HIS A 268 -11.07 12.98 4.41
CA HIS A 268 -10.76 13.23 5.83
C HIS A 268 -9.25 13.33 6.10
N ILE A 269 -8.42 12.69 5.30
CA ILE A 269 -6.96 12.77 5.43
C ILE A 269 -6.41 14.15 5.00
N SER A 270 -7.11 14.86 4.13
CA SER A 270 -6.64 16.15 3.61
C SER A 270 -6.96 17.36 4.52
N GLU A 271 -7.79 17.19 5.57
CA GLU A 271 -8.18 18.27 6.47
C GLU A 271 -8.23 17.84 7.97
N PRO A 272 -7.09 17.44 8.58
CA PRO A 272 -7.08 17.00 9.96
C PRO A 272 -7.40 18.12 10.97
N THR A 273 -7.49 19.37 10.53
CA THR A 273 -7.69 20.54 11.40
C THR A 273 -9.14 20.99 11.54
N ARG A 274 -10.09 20.45 10.77
CA ARG A 274 -11.51 20.85 10.87
C ARG A 274 -12.24 20.30 12.08
N HIS A 275 -11.70 19.30 12.77
CA HIS A 275 -12.33 18.69 13.95
C HIS A 275 -11.79 19.19 15.28
N SER A 276 -10.95 20.22 15.30
CA SER A 276 -10.38 20.79 16.54
C SER A 276 -11.08 22.06 17.02
N LEU A 277 -12.26 22.36 16.49
CA LEU A 277 -13.06 23.52 16.93
C LEU A 277 -14.38 23.03 17.53
#